data_283b8846e83c850bde0ddffbd8a65d91
#
_entry.id   283b8846e83c850bde0ddffbd8a65d91
#
_cell.length_a   1.000
_cell.length_b   1.000
_cell.length_c   1.000
_cell.angle_alpha   90.00
_cell.angle_beta   90.00
_cell.angle_gamma   90.00
#
_symmetry.space_group_name_H-M   'P 1'
#
loop_
_entity.id
_entity.type
_entity.pdbx_description
1 polymer ?
#
loop_
_entity_poly.entity_id
_entity_poly.type
_entity_poly.pdbx_seq_one_letter_code
_entity_poly.pdbx_strand_id
1 'polypeptide(L)'
;MEEKRMQAQELMQNQVAPLYNEIYDTMRELMNENVREGDSLSSILNIMGFIFLLIIVGVIVLAIIIATRMEHAISQGIAAPLDALAKRLETFAQGNLSDPFPTLNSKDEIADMIHSANEMAEKLSFVIADTGEVMSQMANGNYNITSKNPDMYQGDFEQLFL
;
A
#
# COMPACT_ATOMS: atom_id res chain seq x y z
N MET A 1 72.68 52.44 -40.29
CA MET A 1 71.22 52.35 -39.86
C MET A 1 70.48 51.21 -40.55
N GLU A 2 70.77 50.89 -41.81
CA GLU A 2 70.14 49.76 -42.54
C GLU A 2 70.50 48.39 -42.00
N GLU A 3 71.71 48.17 -41.57
CA GLU A 3 72.20 46.89 -41.05
C GLU A 3 71.46 46.49 -39.75
N LYS A 4 71.18 47.42 -38.85
CA LYS A 4 70.41 47.20 -37.65
C LYS A 4 68.87 46.92 -37.95
N ARG A 5 68.41 47.46 -39.04
CA ARG A 5 67.01 47.20 -39.50
C ARG A 5 66.91 45.78 -40.09
N MET A 6 67.90 45.38 -40.89
CA MET A 6 67.91 44.01 -41.39
C MET A 6 68.05 42.95 -40.29
N GLN A 7 68.92 43.16 -39.32
CA GLN A 7 69.05 42.27 -38.15
C GLN A 7 67.76 42.18 -37.34
N ALA A 8 67.11 43.31 -37.14
CA ALA A 8 65.78 43.33 -36.43
C ALA A 8 64.69 42.61 -37.21
N GLN A 9 64.64 42.74 -38.54
CA GLN A 9 63.71 42.03 -39.39
C GLN A 9 64.00 40.50 -39.43
N GLU A 10 65.25 40.13 -39.49
CA GLU A 10 65.65 38.73 -39.45
C GLU A 10 65.33 38.07 -38.08
N LEU A 11 65.54 38.77 -37.00
CA LEU A 11 65.15 38.31 -35.66
C LEU A 11 63.61 38.15 -35.52
N MET A 12 62.83 39.13 -36.03
CA MET A 12 61.38 39.05 -36.03
C MET A 12 60.91 37.87 -36.87
N GLN A 13 61.47 37.63 -38.02
CA GLN A 13 60.97 36.62 -38.95
C GLN A 13 61.42 35.22 -38.62
N ASN A 14 62.64 35.05 -38.06
CA ASN A 14 63.21 33.75 -37.80
C ASN A 14 63.07 33.25 -36.36
N GLN A 15 62.82 34.14 -35.41
CA GLN A 15 62.68 33.76 -33.99
C GLN A 15 61.35 34.18 -33.37
N VAL A 16 60.91 35.40 -33.60
CA VAL A 16 59.68 35.91 -32.90
C VAL A 16 58.43 35.37 -33.60
N ALA A 17 58.37 35.39 -34.94
CA ALA A 17 57.16 34.92 -35.62
C ALA A 17 56.87 33.43 -35.42
N PRO A 18 57.84 32.51 -35.49
CA PRO A 18 57.60 31.09 -35.24
C PRO A 18 57.22 30.85 -33.77
N LEU A 19 57.86 31.54 -32.81
CA LEU A 19 57.53 31.42 -31.39
C LEU A 19 56.09 31.93 -31.08
N TYR A 20 55.70 33.02 -31.74
CA TYR A 20 54.34 33.54 -31.63
C TYR A 20 53.32 32.56 -32.19
N ASN A 21 53.61 31.94 -33.35
CA ASN A 21 52.71 30.92 -33.93
C ASN A 21 52.64 29.69 -33.07
N GLU A 22 53.73 29.23 -32.50
CA GLU A 22 53.75 28.08 -31.59
C GLU A 22 52.93 28.33 -30.35
N ILE A 23 53.05 29.53 -29.74
CA ILE A 23 52.24 29.93 -28.58
C ILE A 23 50.75 30.00 -28.98
N TYR A 24 50.43 30.59 -30.14
CA TYR A 24 49.07 30.70 -30.63
C TYR A 24 48.44 29.34 -30.89
N ASP A 25 49.18 28.43 -31.54
CA ASP A 25 48.68 27.08 -31.82
C ASP A 25 48.48 26.26 -30.53
N THR A 26 49.44 26.38 -29.58
CA THR A 26 49.31 25.73 -28.27
C THR A 26 48.10 26.28 -27.47
N MET A 27 47.89 27.56 -27.46
CA MET A 27 46.71 28.18 -26.81
C MET A 27 45.41 27.70 -27.48
N ARG A 28 45.42 27.61 -28.80
CA ARG A 28 44.24 27.15 -29.56
C ARG A 28 43.94 25.67 -29.30
N GLU A 29 44.96 24.85 -29.19
CA GLU A 29 44.84 23.44 -28.85
C GLU A 29 44.29 23.25 -27.46
N LEU A 30 44.84 23.93 -26.45
CA LEU A 30 44.33 23.92 -25.07
C LEU A 30 42.86 24.41 -24.97
N MET A 31 42.52 25.44 -25.74
CA MET A 31 41.15 25.96 -25.74
C MET A 31 40.17 24.94 -26.36
N ASN A 32 40.58 24.32 -27.47
CA ASN A 32 39.76 23.28 -28.10
C ASN A 32 39.63 22.03 -27.23
N GLU A 33 40.65 21.64 -26.49
CA GLU A 33 40.62 20.53 -25.55
C GLU A 33 39.70 20.81 -24.38
N ASN A 34 39.79 22.02 -23.79
CA ASN A 34 38.83 22.44 -22.70
C ASN A 34 37.38 22.48 -23.17
N VAL A 35 37.10 22.96 -24.40
CA VAL A 35 35.73 22.96 -24.97
C VAL A 35 35.26 21.53 -25.17
N ARG A 36 36.09 20.64 -25.70
CA ARG A 36 35.73 19.23 -25.93
C ARG A 36 35.49 18.48 -24.62
N GLU A 37 36.29 18.74 -23.58
CA GLU A 37 36.04 18.18 -22.25
C GLU A 37 34.75 18.71 -21.62
N GLY A 38 34.46 20.01 -21.77
CA GLY A 38 33.20 20.64 -21.31
C GLY A 38 31.98 20.02 -22.00
N ASP A 39 32.02 19.83 -23.30
CA ASP A 39 30.94 19.21 -24.07
C ASP A 39 30.71 17.74 -23.65
N SER A 40 31.82 17.01 -23.43
CA SER A 40 31.77 15.63 -22.95
C SER A 40 31.13 15.53 -21.55
N LEU A 41 31.55 16.39 -20.62
CA LEU A 41 30.97 16.47 -19.28
C LEU A 41 29.45 16.82 -19.32
N SER A 42 29.08 17.80 -20.14
CA SER A 42 27.70 18.21 -20.33
C SER A 42 26.84 17.05 -20.86
N SER A 43 27.34 16.31 -21.82
CA SER A 43 26.68 15.12 -22.37
C SER A 43 26.46 14.03 -21.30
N ILE A 44 27.51 13.73 -20.52
CA ILE A 44 27.44 12.75 -19.43
C ILE A 44 26.40 13.19 -18.37
N LEU A 45 26.42 14.46 -17.96
CA LEU A 45 25.46 15.01 -16.98
C LEU A 45 24.02 14.92 -17.49
N ASN A 46 23.79 15.20 -18.77
CA ASN A 46 22.45 15.08 -19.36
C ASN A 46 21.97 13.62 -19.38
N ILE A 47 22.82 12.67 -19.75
CA ILE A 47 22.48 11.25 -19.73
C ILE A 47 22.18 10.77 -18.31
N MET A 48 23.04 11.14 -17.34
CA MET A 48 22.81 10.82 -15.93
C MET A 48 21.51 11.42 -15.40
N GLY A 49 21.22 12.67 -15.76
CA GLY A 49 19.96 13.34 -15.41
C GLY A 49 18.73 12.62 -15.96
N PHE A 50 18.81 12.18 -17.21
CA PHE A 50 17.73 11.42 -17.84
C PHE A 50 17.53 10.05 -17.19
N ILE A 51 18.59 9.33 -16.88
CA ILE A 51 18.52 8.05 -16.16
C ILE A 51 17.91 8.25 -14.77
N PHE A 52 18.32 9.29 -14.05
CA PHE A 52 17.79 9.62 -12.73
C PHE A 52 16.29 9.94 -12.78
N LEU A 53 15.86 10.68 -13.79
CA LEU A 53 14.45 10.98 -14.02
C LEU A 53 13.64 9.71 -14.30
N LEU A 54 14.16 8.77 -15.10
CA LEU A 54 13.50 7.49 -15.35
C LEU A 54 13.36 6.65 -14.08
N ILE A 55 14.38 6.66 -13.21
CA ILE A 55 14.33 5.96 -11.92
C ILE A 55 13.23 6.55 -11.04
N ILE A 56 13.15 7.88 -10.92
CA ILE A 56 12.11 8.55 -10.13
C ILE A 56 10.72 8.19 -10.64
N VAL A 57 10.49 8.27 -11.95
CA VAL A 57 9.20 7.90 -12.55
C VAL A 57 8.88 6.43 -12.27
N GLY A 58 9.86 5.54 -12.39
CA GLY A 58 9.70 4.13 -12.07
C GLY A 58 9.28 3.87 -10.62
N VAL A 59 9.91 4.57 -9.67
CA VAL A 59 9.57 4.48 -8.24
C VAL A 59 8.15 4.99 -7.98
N ILE A 60 7.75 6.10 -8.60
CA ILE A 60 6.39 6.65 -8.45
C ILE A 60 5.35 5.66 -8.98
N VAL A 61 5.56 5.10 -10.17
CA VAL A 61 4.64 4.10 -10.75
C VAL A 61 4.54 2.86 -9.85
N LEU A 62 5.66 2.38 -9.34
CA LEU A 62 5.67 1.24 -8.42
C LEU A 62 4.91 1.55 -7.12
N ALA A 63 5.09 2.74 -6.55
CA ALA A 63 4.38 3.18 -5.35
C ALA A 63 2.86 3.24 -5.58
N ILE A 64 2.40 3.73 -6.73
CA ILE A 64 0.97 3.76 -7.09
C ILE A 64 0.41 2.34 -7.20
N ILE A 65 1.13 1.42 -7.85
CA ILE A 65 0.71 0.02 -7.97
C ILE A 65 0.57 -0.65 -6.59
N ILE A 66 1.54 -0.43 -5.70
CA ILE A 66 1.48 -0.97 -4.34
C ILE A 66 0.30 -0.36 -3.56
N ALA A 67 0.11 0.95 -3.62
CA ALA A 67 -0.98 1.64 -2.92
C ALA A 67 -2.36 1.12 -3.35
N THR A 68 -2.61 0.98 -4.65
CA THR A 68 -3.88 0.46 -5.18
C THR A 68 -4.12 -1.00 -4.81
N ARG A 69 -3.08 -1.83 -4.77
CA ARG A 69 -3.19 -3.23 -4.31
C ARG A 69 -3.50 -3.33 -2.83
N MET A 70 -2.88 -2.49 -2.01
CA MET A 70 -3.15 -2.45 -0.57
C MET A 70 -4.56 -1.95 -0.27
N GLU A 71 -5.03 -0.89 -0.93
CA GLU A 71 -6.41 -0.40 -0.79
C GLU A 71 -7.43 -1.50 -1.07
N HIS A 72 -7.25 -2.23 -2.17
CA HIS A 72 -8.15 -3.32 -2.54
C HIS A 72 -8.14 -4.47 -1.52
N ALA A 73 -6.95 -4.86 -1.04
CA ALA A 73 -6.81 -5.90 -0.05
C ALA A 73 -7.47 -5.54 1.30
N ILE A 74 -7.29 -4.30 1.78
CA ILE A 74 -7.88 -3.83 3.02
C ILE A 74 -9.40 -3.68 2.88
N SER A 75 -9.87 -3.11 1.78
CA SER A 75 -11.30 -2.89 1.57
C SER A 75 -12.08 -4.20 1.50
N GLN A 76 -11.59 -5.20 0.78
CA GLN A 76 -12.29 -6.48 0.62
C GLN A 76 -11.98 -7.49 1.72
N GLY A 77 -10.77 -7.45 2.28
CA GLY A 77 -10.37 -8.39 3.32
C GLY A 77 -10.83 -8.00 4.73
N ILE A 78 -11.03 -6.73 5.00
CA ILE A 78 -11.35 -6.24 6.35
C ILE A 78 -12.65 -5.44 6.38
N ALA A 79 -12.73 -4.36 5.60
CA ALA A 79 -13.82 -3.40 5.74
C ALA A 79 -15.18 -3.99 5.33
N ALA A 80 -15.24 -4.69 4.21
CA ALA A 80 -16.51 -5.26 3.72
C ALA A 80 -17.07 -6.38 4.63
N PRO A 81 -16.27 -7.36 5.12
CA PRO A 81 -16.77 -8.35 6.07
C PRO A 81 -17.24 -7.75 7.40
N LEU A 82 -16.52 -6.76 7.93
CA LEU A 82 -16.90 -6.08 9.16
C LEU A 82 -18.21 -5.27 9.00
N ASP A 83 -18.40 -4.59 7.87
CA ASP A 83 -19.66 -3.88 7.57
C ASP A 83 -20.83 -4.86 7.46
N ALA A 84 -20.63 -6.01 6.80
CA ALA A 84 -21.63 -7.05 6.72
C ALA A 84 -21.98 -7.64 8.10
N LEU A 85 -20.97 -7.90 8.93
CA LEU A 85 -21.17 -8.36 10.31
C LEU A 85 -21.93 -7.32 11.15
N ALA A 86 -21.54 -6.06 11.07
CA ALA A 86 -22.17 -4.97 11.82
C ALA A 86 -23.67 -4.83 11.44
N LYS A 87 -23.99 -4.84 10.15
CA LYS A 87 -25.38 -4.81 9.67
C LYS A 87 -26.18 -6.02 10.14
N ARG A 88 -25.57 -7.20 10.13
CA ARG A 88 -26.24 -8.41 10.61
C ARG A 88 -26.50 -8.36 12.12
N LEU A 89 -25.53 -7.88 12.92
CA LEU A 89 -25.72 -7.67 14.36
C LEU A 89 -26.79 -6.63 14.67
N GLU A 90 -26.90 -5.58 13.86
CA GLU A 90 -27.98 -4.59 14.00
C GLU A 90 -29.35 -5.22 13.80
N THR A 91 -29.56 -6.00 12.73
CA THR A 91 -30.82 -6.70 12.50
C THR A 91 -31.10 -7.77 13.57
N PHE A 92 -30.06 -8.42 14.07
CA PHE A 92 -30.17 -9.37 15.19
C PHE A 92 -30.64 -8.67 16.47
N ALA A 93 -30.09 -7.50 16.78
CA ALA A 93 -30.47 -6.70 17.93
C ALA A 93 -31.93 -6.19 17.82
N GLN A 94 -32.47 -6.04 16.62
CA GLN A 94 -33.88 -5.71 16.35
C GLN A 94 -34.81 -6.93 16.46
N GLY A 95 -34.29 -8.11 16.82
CA GLY A 95 -35.05 -9.34 17.00
C GLY A 95 -35.12 -10.28 15.80
N ASN A 96 -34.42 -9.97 14.72
CA ASN A 96 -34.28 -10.91 13.60
C ASN A 96 -33.24 -11.99 13.95
N LEU A 97 -33.69 -13.11 14.49
CA LEU A 97 -32.84 -14.19 14.95
C LEU A 97 -32.52 -15.23 13.85
N SER A 98 -33.29 -15.24 12.76
CA SER A 98 -33.28 -16.32 11.77
C SER A 98 -32.37 -16.06 10.56
N ASP A 99 -32.04 -14.80 10.25
CA ASP A 99 -31.18 -14.53 9.10
C ASP A 99 -29.76 -15.07 9.33
N PRO A 100 -29.13 -15.60 8.27
CA PRO A 100 -27.76 -16.13 8.40
C PRO A 100 -26.75 -15.01 8.61
N PHE A 101 -25.68 -15.32 9.35
CA PHE A 101 -24.50 -14.47 9.43
C PHE A 101 -23.66 -14.57 8.14
N PRO A 102 -22.91 -13.53 7.80
CA PRO A 102 -22.03 -13.60 6.65
C PRO A 102 -21.01 -14.73 6.81
N THR A 103 -20.60 -15.35 5.71
CA THR A 103 -19.55 -16.37 5.71
C THR A 103 -18.28 -15.81 5.12
N LEU A 104 -17.15 -16.01 5.79
CA LEU A 104 -15.86 -15.59 5.33
C LEU A 104 -14.94 -16.81 5.19
N ASN A 105 -14.39 -17.00 3.99
CA ASN A 105 -13.50 -18.12 3.71
C ASN A 105 -12.03 -17.72 3.97
N SER A 106 -11.77 -17.21 5.17
CA SER A 106 -10.48 -16.78 5.66
C SER A 106 -10.15 -17.53 6.96
N LYS A 107 -8.88 -17.46 7.38
CA LYS A 107 -8.40 -18.01 8.65
C LYS A 107 -7.74 -16.91 9.49
N ASP A 108 -8.40 -15.76 9.53
CA ASP A 108 -7.99 -14.58 10.28
C ASP A 108 -8.96 -14.30 11.43
N GLU A 109 -8.63 -13.30 12.22
CA GLU A 109 -9.39 -12.89 13.40
C GLU A 109 -10.81 -12.41 13.03
N ILE A 110 -11.04 -11.95 11.81
CA ILE A 110 -12.37 -11.52 11.33
C ILE A 110 -13.26 -12.73 11.09
N ALA A 111 -12.72 -13.80 10.52
CA ALA A 111 -13.45 -15.05 10.39
C ALA A 111 -13.82 -15.63 11.76
N ASP A 112 -12.93 -15.56 12.74
CA ASP A 112 -13.19 -16.00 14.11
C ASP A 112 -14.26 -15.15 14.79
N MET A 113 -14.27 -13.83 14.57
CA MET A 113 -15.32 -12.93 15.05
C MET A 113 -16.69 -13.28 14.47
N ILE A 114 -16.78 -13.51 13.16
CA ILE A 114 -18.01 -13.88 12.49
C ILE A 114 -18.53 -15.22 13.02
N HIS A 115 -17.64 -16.19 13.18
CA HIS A 115 -17.97 -17.51 13.74
C HIS A 115 -18.52 -17.39 15.15
N SER A 116 -17.84 -16.67 16.02
CA SER A 116 -18.28 -16.44 17.40
C SER A 116 -19.63 -15.73 17.49
N ALA A 117 -19.86 -14.74 16.61
CA ALA A 117 -21.14 -14.05 16.51
C ALA A 117 -22.27 -14.97 16.05
N ASN A 118 -21.98 -15.87 15.09
CA ASN A 118 -22.94 -16.86 14.62
C ASN A 118 -23.28 -17.87 15.74
N GLU A 119 -22.29 -18.40 16.44
CA GLU A 119 -22.52 -19.32 17.59
C GLU A 119 -23.35 -18.65 18.69
N MET A 120 -23.06 -17.38 19.00
CA MET A 120 -23.87 -16.63 19.98
C MET A 120 -25.31 -16.51 19.51
N ALA A 121 -25.53 -16.18 18.23
CA ALA A 121 -26.88 -16.03 17.69
C ALA A 121 -27.65 -17.35 17.68
N GLU A 122 -27.00 -18.46 17.33
CA GLU A 122 -27.62 -19.80 17.38
C GLU A 122 -28.05 -20.19 18.78
N LYS A 123 -27.16 -19.97 19.78
CA LYS A 123 -27.50 -20.24 21.20
C LYS A 123 -28.66 -19.38 21.67
N LEU A 124 -28.66 -18.07 21.41
CA LEU A 124 -29.76 -17.18 21.79
C LEU A 124 -31.06 -17.54 21.10
N SER A 125 -31.03 -17.84 19.80
CA SER A 125 -32.20 -18.27 19.05
C SER A 125 -32.81 -19.54 19.64
N PHE A 126 -31.96 -20.50 20.00
CA PHE A 126 -32.40 -21.73 20.65
C PHE A 126 -33.08 -21.45 22.00
N VAL A 127 -32.41 -20.70 22.89
CA VAL A 127 -32.97 -20.40 24.25
C VAL A 127 -34.31 -19.68 24.14
N ILE A 128 -34.45 -18.71 23.24
CA ILE A 128 -35.69 -17.95 23.02
C ILE A 128 -36.80 -18.87 22.49
N ALA A 129 -36.49 -19.72 21.50
CA ALA A 129 -37.46 -20.63 20.93
C ALA A 129 -37.95 -21.70 21.94
N ASP A 130 -37.00 -22.29 22.66
CA ASP A 130 -37.30 -23.31 23.69
C ASP A 130 -38.10 -22.74 24.87
N THR A 131 -37.71 -21.55 25.37
CA THR A 131 -38.46 -20.82 26.39
C THR A 131 -39.87 -20.49 25.92
N GLY A 132 -40.02 -20.04 24.67
CA GLY A 132 -41.34 -19.78 24.08
C GLY A 132 -42.20 -21.04 23.98
N GLU A 133 -41.65 -22.18 23.64
CA GLU A 133 -42.34 -23.46 23.61
C GLU A 133 -42.80 -23.89 25.01
N VAL A 134 -41.89 -23.80 26.01
CA VAL A 134 -42.20 -24.09 27.41
C VAL A 134 -43.33 -23.23 27.91
N MET A 135 -43.28 -21.91 27.69
CA MET A 135 -44.34 -20.97 28.09
C MET A 135 -45.68 -21.28 27.40
N SER A 136 -45.64 -21.63 26.11
CA SER A 136 -46.88 -22.01 25.37
C SER A 136 -47.53 -23.26 25.94
N GLN A 137 -46.72 -24.27 26.29
CA GLN A 137 -47.26 -25.49 26.90
C GLN A 137 -47.80 -25.24 28.30
N MET A 138 -47.13 -24.43 29.12
CA MET A 138 -47.63 -24.03 30.44
C MET A 138 -48.97 -23.28 30.32
N ALA A 139 -49.14 -22.40 29.36
CA ALA A 139 -50.38 -21.70 29.10
C ALA A 139 -51.53 -22.66 28.70
N ASN A 140 -51.19 -23.80 28.10
CA ASN A 140 -52.15 -24.87 27.76
C ASN A 140 -52.38 -25.89 28.92
N GLY A 141 -51.86 -25.60 30.12
CA GLY A 141 -52.06 -26.41 31.31
C GLY A 141 -51.11 -27.60 31.48
N ASN A 142 -50.09 -27.68 30.62
CA ASN A 142 -49.04 -28.70 30.75
C ASN A 142 -47.87 -28.13 31.56
N TYR A 143 -47.73 -28.54 32.82
CA TYR A 143 -46.69 -28.10 33.74
C TYR A 143 -45.58 -29.12 33.93
N ASN A 144 -45.63 -30.28 33.25
CA ASN A 144 -44.61 -31.31 33.32
C ASN A 144 -43.73 -31.22 32.07
N ILE A 145 -42.97 -30.13 31.96
CA ILE A 145 -42.18 -29.80 30.80
C ILE A 145 -40.75 -29.58 31.23
N THR A 146 -39.82 -30.06 30.42
CA THR A 146 -38.40 -29.77 30.53
C THR A 146 -37.88 -29.29 29.17
N SER A 147 -36.84 -28.48 29.16
CA SER A 147 -36.12 -28.10 27.93
C SER A 147 -35.69 -29.33 27.13
N LYS A 148 -35.77 -29.22 25.80
CA LYS A 148 -35.34 -30.28 24.90
C LYS A 148 -33.81 -30.46 24.87
N ASN A 149 -33.07 -29.44 25.26
CA ASN A 149 -31.61 -29.46 25.24
C ASN A 149 -31.02 -28.63 26.38
N PRO A 150 -30.95 -29.16 27.60
CA PRO A 150 -30.46 -28.47 28.80
C PRO A 150 -29.04 -27.92 28.64
N ASP A 151 -28.20 -28.58 27.86
CA ASP A 151 -26.80 -28.20 27.64
C ASP A 151 -26.64 -26.84 26.94
N MET A 152 -27.67 -26.31 26.31
CA MET A 152 -27.69 -24.98 25.70
C MET A 152 -27.83 -23.85 26.70
N TYR A 153 -28.34 -24.14 27.90
CA TYR A 153 -28.49 -23.18 29.00
C TYR A 153 -27.21 -23.12 29.81
N GLN A 154 -26.30 -22.27 29.42
CA GLN A 154 -25.00 -22.09 30.06
C GLN A 154 -24.85 -20.71 30.67
N GLY A 155 -24.10 -20.59 31.76
CA GLY A 155 -23.87 -19.33 32.46
C GLY A 155 -25.14 -18.75 33.03
N ASP A 156 -25.42 -17.49 32.74
CA ASP A 156 -26.62 -16.80 33.27
C ASP A 156 -27.95 -17.39 32.77
N PHE A 157 -27.93 -18.13 31.65
CA PHE A 157 -29.12 -18.82 31.13
C PHE A 157 -29.49 -20.05 31.94
N GLU A 158 -28.64 -20.60 32.77
CA GLU A 158 -28.96 -21.73 33.66
C GLU A 158 -30.14 -21.40 34.59
N GLN A 159 -30.28 -20.12 34.97
CA GLN A 159 -31.37 -19.66 35.83
C GLN A 159 -32.75 -19.72 35.16
N LEU A 160 -32.81 -19.76 33.83
CA LEU A 160 -34.05 -19.90 33.08
C LEU A 160 -34.54 -21.36 33.03
N PHE A 161 -33.63 -22.29 33.35
CA PHE A 161 -33.89 -23.72 33.30
C PHE A 161 -34.27 -24.30 34.69
N LEU A 162 -33.92 -23.64 35.80
CA LEU A 162 -34.21 -24.01 37.18
C LEU A 162 -35.67 -23.63 37.55
#